data_1d4f5ae3f4d94e564ea07466704b66b7
#
_entry.id   1d4f5ae3f4d94e564ea07466704b66b7
#
_cell.length_a   1.000
_cell.length_b   1.000
_cell.length_c   1.000
_cell.angle_alpha   90.00
_cell.angle_beta   90.00
_cell.angle_gamma   90.00
#
_symmetry.space_group_name_H-M   'P 1'
#
loop_
_entity.id
_entity.type
_entity.pdbx_description
1 polymer ?
#
loop_
_entity_poly.entity_id
_entity_poly.type
_entity_poly.pdbx_seq_one_letter_code
_entity_poly.pdbx_strand_id
1 'polypeptide(L)'
;VLNVVIGIIQNEQGLYLLGLRPHGKPLAGFWEFPGGKIEATETAYEALSRELEEELAIKVISAELLFDYVYEIEEKIFFSVWQVKQYQGEPRPLAADELRWVDKLHLTQHIFPPPNRRILQYLGAPWCNC
;
A
#
# COMPACT_ATOMS: atom_id res chain seq x y z
N VAL A 1 -2.14 -5.74 -19.16
CA VAL A 1 -2.74 -4.71 -18.31
C VAL A 1 -3.02 -5.31 -16.94
N LEU A 2 -2.57 -4.62 -15.90
CA LEU A 2 -2.69 -5.05 -14.51
C LEU A 2 -3.46 -4.00 -13.73
N ASN A 3 -4.40 -4.43 -12.91
CA ASN A 3 -5.13 -3.53 -12.00
C ASN A 3 -4.74 -3.86 -10.56
N VAL A 4 -4.31 -2.85 -9.83
CA VAL A 4 -3.79 -2.99 -8.46
C VAL A 4 -4.51 -2.02 -7.53
N VAL A 5 -4.88 -2.50 -6.36
CA VAL A 5 -5.44 -1.67 -5.29
C VAL A 5 -4.43 -1.50 -4.18
N ILE A 6 -4.35 -0.29 -3.64
CA ILE A 6 -3.43 0.05 -2.54
C ILE A 6 -4.26 0.60 -1.39
N GLY A 7 -3.94 0.18 -0.17
CA GLY A 7 -4.57 0.70 1.05
C GLY A 7 -3.61 1.56 1.84
N ILE A 8 -4.01 2.80 2.10
CA ILE A 8 -3.30 3.69 3.02
C ILE A 8 -3.92 3.49 4.38
N ILE A 9 -3.13 2.98 5.32
CA ILE A 9 -3.57 2.67 6.69
C ILE A 9 -2.79 3.53 7.65
N GLN A 10 -3.49 4.23 8.53
CA GLN A 10 -2.87 5.03 9.58
C GLN A 10 -3.38 4.59 10.94
N ASN A 11 -2.51 4.65 11.95
CA ASN A 11 -2.91 4.40 13.33
C ASN A 11 -3.41 5.70 13.97
N GLU A 12 -3.72 5.65 15.27
CA GLU A 12 -4.23 6.80 16.01
C GLU A 12 -3.26 7.98 16.06
N GLN A 13 -1.95 7.71 15.95
CA GLN A 13 -0.93 8.75 15.90
C GLN A 13 -0.70 9.29 14.48
N GLY A 14 -1.44 8.77 13.49
CA GLY A 14 -1.30 9.19 12.11
C GLY A 14 -0.12 8.55 11.38
N LEU A 15 0.52 7.55 11.97
CA LEU A 15 1.62 6.83 11.33
C LEU A 15 1.10 5.90 10.24
N TYR A 16 1.85 5.81 9.15
CA TYR A 16 1.50 4.98 7.99
C TYR A 16 2.05 3.57 8.14
N LEU A 17 1.26 2.58 7.76
CA LEU A 17 1.68 1.18 7.78
C LEU A 17 2.38 0.81 6.48
N LEU A 18 3.61 0.33 6.61
CA LEU A 18 4.41 -0.19 5.49
C LEU A 18 4.76 -1.64 5.73
N GLY A 19 4.89 -2.40 4.64
CA GLY A 19 5.36 -3.77 4.67
C GLY A 19 6.66 -3.92 3.92
N LEU A 20 7.57 -4.71 4.47
CA LEU A 20 8.84 -5.04 3.83
C LEU A 20 8.63 -6.20 2.87
N ARG A 21 8.99 -6.02 1.61
CA ARG A 21 8.88 -7.08 0.58
C ARG A 21 9.63 -8.32 1.03
N PRO A 22 9.01 -9.52 0.92
CA PRO A 22 9.59 -10.73 1.48
C PRO A 22 10.91 -11.13 0.85
N HIS A 23 11.74 -11.73 1.68
CA HIS A 23 13.00 -12.36 1.26
C HIS A 23 12.74 -13.38 0.15
N GLY A 24 13.58 -13.38 -0.89
CA GLY A 24 13.42 -14.33 -1.98
C GLY A 24 12.37 -13.96 -3.03
N LYS A 25 11.66 -12.86 -2.85
CA LYS A 25 10.71 -12.34 -3.82
C LYS A 25 11.32 -11.17 -4.59
N PRO A 26 10.78 -10.84 -5.78
CA PRO A 26 11.24 -9.64 -6.49
C PRO A 26 11.12 -8.40 -5.62
N LEU A 27 12.11 -7.50 -5.72
CA LEU A 27 12.18 -6.27 -4.93
C LEU A 27 12.28 -6.53 -3.42
N ALA A 28 12.88 -7.65 -3.00
CA ALA A 28 13.14 -7.90 -1.60
C ALA A 28 13.95 -6.75 -1.01
N GLY A 29 13.58 -6.32 0.21
CA GLY A 29 14.21 -5.17 0.85
C GLY A 29 13.56 -3.84 0.53
N PHE A 30 12.63 -3.80 -0.43
CA PHE A 30 11.83 -2.60 -0.69
C PHE A 30 10.62 -2.60 0.24
N TRP A 31 10.22 -1.39 0.60
CA TRP A 31 9.01 -1.19 1.42
C TRP A 31 7.85 -0.80 0.51
N GLU A 32 6.64 -1.15 0.91
CA GLU A 32 5.45 -0.83 0.13
C GLU A 32 4.24 -0.61 1.02
N PHE A 33 3.25 0.10 0.48
CA PHE A 33 1.93 0.16 1.08
C PHE A 33 1.21 -1.16 0.78
N PRO A 34 0.38 -1.67 1.71
CA PRO A 34 -0.32 -2.93 1.49
C PRO A 34 -1.34 -2.83 0.36
N GLY A 35 -1.55 -3.94 -0.31
CA GLY A 35 -2.49 -4.05 -1.42
C GLY A 35 -2.15 -5.20 -2.33
N GLY A 36 -2.76 -5.24 -3.49
CA GLY A 36 -2.51 -6.30 -4.45
C GLY A 36 -3.39 -6.21 -5.68
N LYS A 37 -3.41 -7.27 -6.47
CA LYS A 37 -4.14 -7.33 -7.73
C LYS A 37 -5.65 -7.36 -7.51
N ILE A 38 -6.37 -6.62 -8.35
CA ILE A 38 -7.83 -6.69 -8.42
C ILE A 38 -8.18 -7.83 -9.37
N GLU A 39 -8.93 -8.80 -8.86
CA GLU A 39 -9.38 -9.95 -9.67
C GLU A 39 -10.50 -9.51 -10.62
N ALA A 40 -10.69 -10.28 -11.71
CA ALA A 40 -11.63 -9.91 -12.78
C ALA A 40 -13.08 -9.72 -12.30
N THR A 41 -13.47 -10.41 -11.23
CA THR A 41 -14.85 -10.37 -10.72
C THR A 41 -15.03 -9.48 -9.52
N GLU A 42 -13.98 -8.74 -9.12
CA GLU A 42 -14.01 -7.89 -7.94
C GLU A 42 -14.08 -6.42 -8.32
N THR A 43 -14.73 -5.64 -7.44
CA THR A 43 -14.55 -4.18 -7.44
C THR A 43 -13.22 -3.87 -6.74
N ALA A 44 -12.73 -2.66 -6.89
CA ALA A 44 -11.51 -2.23 -6.20
C ALA A 44 -11.69 -2.33 -4.68
N TYR A 45 -12.86 -1.95 -4.15
CA TYR A 45 -13.14 -2.04 -2.72
C TYR A 45 -13.11 -3.50 -2.23
N GLU A 46 -13.71 -4.41 -3.00
CA GLU A 46 -13.70 -5.83 -2.65
C GLU A 46 -12.28 -6.40 -2.63
N ALA A 47 -11.48 -6.02 -3.63
CA ALA A 47 -10.09 -6.44 -3.70
C ALA A 47 -9.29 -5.90 -2.51
N LEU A 48 -9.51 -4.63 -2.14
CA LEU A 48 -8.86 -4.02 -0.98
C LEU A 48 -9.17 -4.82 0.29
N SER A 49 -10.45 -5.11 0.52
CA SER A 49 -10.88 -5.86 1.71
C SER A 49 -10.24 -7.24 1.76
N ARG A 50 -10.23 -7.95 0.64
CA ARG A 50 -9.64 -9.28 0.54
C ARG A 50 -8.13 -9.26 0.76
N GLU A 51 -7.43 -8.35 0.06
CA GLU A 51 -5.97 -8.27 0.16
C GLU A 51 -5.52 -7.92 1.58
N LEU A 52 -6.18 -6.96 2.24
CA LEU A 52 -5.79 -6.58 3.58
C LEU A 52 -6.10 -7.67 4.61
N GLU A 53 -7.14 -8.45 4.38
CA GLU A 53 -7.40 -9.62 5.24
C GLU A 53 -6.33 -10.69 5.03
N GLU A 54 -5.99 -11.00 3.78
CA GLU A 54 -4.96 -11.99 3.45
C GLU A 54 -3.57 -11.60 3.95
N GLU A 55 -3.19 -10.34 3.77
CA GLU A 55 -1.84 -9.88 4.05
C GLU A 55 -1.62 -9.44 5.48
N LEU A 56 -2.65 -8.92 6.15
CA LEU A 56 -2.53 -8.26 7.44
C LEU A 56 -3.45 -8.82 8.52
N ALA A 57 -4.36 -9.72 8.18
CA ALA A 57 -5.39 -10.25 9.10
C ALA A 57 -6.28 -9.14 9.70
N ILE A 58 -6.54 -8.09 8.94
CA ILE A 58 -7.47 -7.04 9.37
C ILE A 58 -8.71 -7.08 8.51
N LYS A 59 -9.83 -6.61 9.09
CA LYS A 59 -11.10 -6.50 8.39
C LYS A 59 -11.37 -5.01 8.12
N VAL A 60 -11.46 -4.65 6.85
CA VAL A 60 -11.80 -3.28 6.45
C VAL A 60 -13.28 -3.03 6.75
N ILE A 61 -13.57 -2.00 7.54
CA ILE A 61 -14.92 -1.58 7.86
C ILE A 61 -15.37 -0.48 6.91
N SER A 62 -14.50 0.51 6.66
CA SER A 62 -14.79 1.56 5.69
C SER A 62 -13.50 2.06 5.06
N ALA A 63 -13.60 2.46 3.81
CA ALA A 63 -12.47 3.02 3.05
C ALA A 63 -13.01 3.96 1.98
N GLU A 64 -12.18 4.90 1.59
CA GLU A 64 -12.53 5.96 0.65
C GLU A 64 -11.48 6.03 -0.45
N LEU A 65 -11.92 6.08 -1.70
CA LEU A 65 -11.01 6.25 -2.83
C LEU A 65 -10.34 7.62 -2.75
N LEU A 66 -9.00 7.64 -2.80
CA LEU A 66 -8.24 8.87 -2.83
C LEU A 66 -7.96 9.31 -4.27
N PHE A 67 -7.34 8.43 -5.05
CA PHE A 67 -7.03 8.72 -6.45
C PHE A 67 -6.64 7.46 -7.20
N ASP A 68 -6.69 7.55 -8.53
CA ASP A 68 -6.20 6.53 -9.43
C ASP A 68 -5.04 7.07 -10.23
N TYR A 69 -4.12 6.22 -10.64
CA TYR A 69 -3.06 6.61 -11.56
C TYR A 69 -2.55 5.43 -12.36
N VAL A 70 -1.85 5.73 -13.43
CA VAL A 70 -1.28 4.73 -14.33
C VAL A 70 0.24 4.83 -14.28
N TYR A 71 0.88 3.69 -14.22
CA TYR A 71 2.34 3.58 -14.34
C TYR A 71 2.64 2.63 -15.49
N GLU A 72 3.41 3.08 -16.46
CA GLU A 72 3.71 2.30 -17.64
C GLU A 72 5.18 2.41 -18.01
N ILE A 73 5.90 1.26 -17.98
CA ILE A 73 7.23 1.12 -18.56
C ILE A 73 7.16 -0.03 -19.57
N GLU A 74 7.14 -1.27 -19.10
CA GLU A 74 6.97 -2.44 -19.96
C GLU A 74 5.51 -2.87 -19.97
N GLU A 75 4.88 -2.84 -18.84
CA GLU A 75 3.49 -3.21 -18.64
C GLU A 75 2.72 -2.03 -18.10
N LYS A 76 1.48 -1.89 -18.53
CA LYS A 76 0.59 -0.85 -18.06
C LYS A 76 -0.10 -1.30 -16.77
N ILE A 77 0.09 -0.55 -15.69
CA ILE A 77 -0.48 -0.86 -14.40
C ILE A 77 -1.40 0.28 -13.99
N PHE A 78 -2.65 -0.05 -13.70
CA PHE A 78 -3.63 0.89 -13.15
C PHE A 78 -3.67 0.71 -11.64
N PHE A 79 -3.37 1.80 -10.92
CA PHE A 79 -3.41 1.80 -9.47
C PHE A 79 -4.64 2.54 -8.97
N SER A 80 -5.31 1.95 -8.00
CA SER A 80 -6.43 2.55 -7.29
C SER A 80 -6.02 2.66 -5.82
N VAL A 81 -5.89 3.88 -5.30
CA VAL A 81 -5.36 4.14 -3.96
C VAL A 81 -6.48 4.59 -3.03
N TRP A 82 -6.63 3.88 -1.93
CA TRP A 82 -7.71 4.06 -0.97
C TRP A 82 -7.19 4.40 0.41
N GLN A 83 -7.90 5.31 1.10
CA GLN A 83 -7.66 5.55 2.53
C GLN A 83 -8.56 4.61 3.31
N VAL A 84 -7.96 3.75 4.13
CA VAL A 84 -8.73 2.92 5.06
C VAL A 84 -9.15 3.81 6.23
N LYS A 85 -10.44 3.99 6.42
CA LYS A 85 -10.99 4.87 7.46
C LYS A 85 -11.18 4.14 8.77
N GLN A 86 -11.66 2.90 8.71
CA GLN A 86 -11.88 2.04 9.87
C GLN A 86 -11.55 0.61 9.53
N TYR A 87 -10.94 -0.10 10.47
CA TYR A 87 -10.67 -1.53 10.34
C TYR A 87 -10.70 -2.18 11.72
N GLN A 88 -10.89 -3.49 11.73
CA GLN A 88 -10.84 -4.32 12.93
C GLN A 88 -9.64 -5.25 12.87
N GLY A 89 -9.05 -5.52 14.03
CA GLY A 89 -7.90 -6.41 14.15
C GLY A 89 -6.60 -5.65 14.25
N GLU A 90 -5.58 -6.35 14.70
CA GLU A 90 -4.22 -5.81 14.78
C GLU A 90 -3.45 -6.31 13.56
N PRO A 91 -2.87 -5.41 12.74
CA PRO A 91 -2.13 -5.84 11.56
C PRO A 91 -1.01 -6.81 11.89
N ARG A 92 -0.91 -7.88 11.11
CA ARG A 92 0.09 -8.94 11.25
C ARG A 92 0.84 -9.12 9.92
N PRO A 93 2.16 -9.42 9.95
CA PRO A 93 2.94 -9.58 8.73
C PRO A 93 2.75 -10.98 8.13
N LEU A 94 1.57 -11.24 7.56
CA LEU A 94 1.27 -12.54 6.95
C LEU A 94 1.91 -12.71 5.57
N ALA A 95 2.20 -11.60 4.88
CA ALA A 95 2.80 -11.61 3.55
C ALA A 95 4.11 -10.84 3.47
N ALA A 96 4.39 -9.96 4.42
CA ALA A 96 5.62 -9.18 4.49
C ALA A 96 6.58 -9.80 5.50
N ASP A 97 7.88 -9.55 5.34
CA ASP A 97 8.86 -9.97 6.33
C ASP A 97 8.76 -9.16 7.62
N GLU A 98 8.31 -7.92 7.49
CA GLU A 98 8.19 -6.99 8.62
C GLU A 98 7.10 -5.97 8.31
N LEU A 99 6.41 -5.49 9.34
CA LEU A 99 5.54 -4.32 9.26
C LEU A 99 6.16 -3.18 10.05
N ARG A 100 5.96 -1.95 9.58
CA ARG A 100 6.49 -0.77 10.24
C ARG A 100 5.49 0.37 10.17
N TRP A 101 5.27 1.03 11.30
CA TRP A 101 4.51 2.27 11.37
C TRP A 101 5.47 3.44 11.22
N VAL A 102 5.24 4.30 10.23
CA VAL A 102 6.18 5.35 9.84
C VAL A 102 5.46 6.68 9.72
N ASP A 103 6.03 7.73 10.29
CA ASP A 103 5.47 9.06 10.13
C ASP A 103 5.74 9.61 8.72
N LYS A 104 4.99 10.64 8.34
CA LYS A 104 5.10 11.22 6.99
C LYS A 104 6.52 11.70 6.69
N LEU A 105 7.19 12.30 7.67
CA LEU A 105 8.52 12.88 7.46
C LEU A 105 9.58 11.83 7.15
N HIS A 106 9.36 10.59 7.59
CA HIS A 106 10.32 9.51 7.42
C HIS A 106 9.94 8.51 6.33
N LEU A 107 8.81 8.72 5.63
CA LEU A 107 8.39 7.82 4.56
C LEU A 107 9.48 7.71 3.47
N THR A 108 10.03 8.83 3.04
CA THR A 108 11.02 8.86 1.96
C THR A 108 12.41 8.38 2.37
N GLN A 109 12.61 8.04 3.63
CA GLN A 109 13.82 7.36 4.09
C GLN A 109 13.79 5.86 3.82
N HIS A 110 12.62 5.35 3.40
CA HIS A 110 12.45 3.96 3.03
C HIS A 110 12.55 3.83 1.51
N ILE A 111 13.04 2.68 1.04
CA ILE A 111 13.18 2.44 -0.40
C ILE A 111 11.87 1.87 -0.92
N PHE A 112 11.22 2.57 -1.84
CA PHE A 112 9.97 2.15 -2.45
C PHE A 112 10.18 1.77 -3.91
N PRO A 113 9.40 0.81 -4.45
CA PRO A 113 9.38 0.59 -5.89
C PRO A 113 8.99 1.89 -6.62
N PRO A 114 9.54 2.14 -7.82
CA PRO A 114 9.25 3.38 -8.55
C PRO A 114 7.77 3.74 -8.69
N PRO A 115 6.84 2.80 -8.93
CA PRO A 115 5.43 3.15 -9.05
C PRO A 115 4.84 3.83 -7.81
N ASN A 116 5.41 3.61 -6.64
CA ASN A 116 4.90 4.15 -5.38
C ASN A 116 5.21 5.64 -5.18
N ARG A 117 6.06 6.23 -6.03
CA ARG A 117 6.41 7.65 -5.91
C ARG A 117 5.19 8.57 -5.99
N ARG A 118 4.21 8.22 -6.84
CA ARG A 118 2.98 9.01 -6.97
C ARG A 118 2.20 9.05 -5.66
N ILE A 119 2.21 7.94 -4.92
CA ILE A 119 1.53 7.87 -3.63
C ILE A 119 2.23 8.79 -2.64
N LEU A 120 3.56 8.73 -2.58
CA LEU A 120 4.33 9.59 -1.68
C LEU A 120 4.11 11.07 -1.98
N GLN A 121 4.07 11.43 -3.26
CA GLN A 121 3.78 12.79 -3.69
C GLN A 121 2.39 13.24 -3.25
N TYR A 122 1.39 12.37 -3.44
CA TYR A 122 0.02 12.66 -3.04
C TYR A 122 -0.08 12.89 -1.53
N LEU A 123 0.62 12.08 -0.75
CA LEU A 123 0.62 12.22 0.71
C LEU A 123 1.40 13.44 1.19
N GLY A 124 2.15 14.09 0.31
CA GLY A 124 2.96 15.25 0.67
C GLY A 124 4.20 14.88 1.47
N ALA A 125 4.71 13.65 1.29
CA ALA A 125 5.93 13.24 1.96
C ALA A 125 7.13 14.03 1.43
N PRO A 126 8.01 14.56 2.31
CA PRO A 126 9.13 15.35 1.84
C PRO A 126 10.16 14.47 1.14
N TRP A 127 10.65 14.93 -0.01
CA TRP A 127 11.72 14.29 -0.75
C TRP A 127 13.06 14.86 -0.34
N CYS A 128 14.01 13.97 -0.19
CA CYS A 128 15.39 14.39 -0.07
C CYS A 128 15.97 14.38 -1.50
N ASN A 129 16.41 15.54 -1.98
CA ASN A 129 17.07 15.66 -3.26
C ASN A 129 18.59 15.49 -3.11
N CYS A 130 18.96 14.72 -2.15
CA CYS A 130 20.38 14.51 -1.85
C CYS A 130 21.04 13.62 -2.87
#